data_b03e2d1af68abec0d60a5e8f999eb9bd
#
_entry.id   b03e2d1af68abec0d60a5e8f999eb9bd
#
_cell.length_a   1.000
_cell.length_b   1.000
_cell.length_c   1.000
_cell.angle_alpha   90.00
_cell.angle_beta   90.00
_cell.angle_gamma   90.00
#
_symmetry.space_group_name_H-M   'P 1'
#
loop_
_entity.id
_entity.type
_entity.pdbx_description
1 polymer ?
#
loop_
_entity_poly.entity_id
_entity_poly.type
_entity_poly.pdbx_seq_one_letter_code
_entity_poly.pdbx_strand_id
1 'polypeptide(L)'
;MEIDPQFGTKETFKELVEECHKHGIKVMLDAVFNHSGYFFEKFQDVLENGEKSAYKEWFHIHEFPIITEPLPNYDTFAFTPYMPKLNTAHPDVKEYLLEVGRYWVREFNIDGWRLDVANEVDHNFWREFRTEIKTLNPEVYILGEIWHDALPWLQGDQFDAVMSYPVTNALLSYFANDSIKASEFMKQITESLHSYSMNVNEAAFHLLDSHDTPRILTTCNGDKNKLKLLYVFH
;
A
#
# COMPACT_ATOMS: atom_id res chain seq x y z
N MET A 1 1.85 -12.35 -14.63
CA MET A 1 2.82 -11.56 -13.86
C MET A 1 3.96 -11.20 -14.79
N GLU A 2 3.96 -9.94 -15.22
CA GLU A 2 4.91 -9.45 -16.22
C GLU A 2 5.47 -8.09 -15.78
N ILE A 3 6.62 -7.72 -16.31
CA ILE A 3 7.15 -6.36 -16.22
C ILE A 3 6.63 -5.59 -17.43
N ASP A 4 6.21 -4.34 -17.21
CA ASP A 4 5.87 -3.47 -18.33
C ASP A 4 7.10 -3.28 -19.21
N PRO A 5 6.99 -3.54 -20.54
CA PRO A 5 8.13 -3.43 -21.46
C PRO A 5 8.82 -2.06 -21.45
N GLN A 6 8.14 -1.00 -21.01
CA GLN A 6 8.73 0.34 -20.85
C GLN A 6 9.80 0.37 -19.74
N PHE A 7 9.70 -0.52 -18.74
CA PHE A 7 10.63 -0.59 -17.60
C PHE A 7 11.67 -1.73 -17.74
N GLY A 8 11.51 -2.61 -18.72
CA GLY A 8 12.44 -3.69 -18.96
C GLY A 8 11.81 -5.07 -19.02
N THR A 9 12.56 -6.07 -18.61
CA THR A 9 12.16 -7.49 -18.61
C THR A 9 12.30 -8.09 -17.20
N LYS A 10 11.85 -9.32 -17.03
CA LYS A 10 12.06 -10.07 -15.78
C LYS A 10 13.54 -10.28 -15.47
N GLU A 11 14.35 -10.49 -16.50
CA GLU A 11 15.81 -10.65 -16.37
C GLU A 11 16.44 -9.36 -15.85
N THR A 12 16.10 -8.20 -16.44
CA THR A 12 16.65 -6.90 -16.00
C THR A 12 16.15 -6.52 -14.61
N PHE A 13 14.93 -6.90 -14.23
CA PHE A 13 14.43 -6.70 -12.87
C PHE A 13 15.19 -7.58 -11.86
N LYS A 14 15.48 -8.83 -12.22
CA LYS A 14 16.28 -9.72 -11.38
C LYS A 14 17.69 -9.17 -11.18
N GLU A 15 18.33 -8.71 -12.24
CA GLU A 15 19.65 -8.04 -12.18
C GLU A 15 19.60 -6.82 -11.27
N LEU A 16 18.53 -6.00 -11.33
CA LEU A 16 18.35 -4.85 -10.46
C LEU A 16 18.31 -5.26 -8.99
N VAL A 17 17.50 -6.27 -8.65
CA VAL A 17 17.38 -6.76 -7.26
C VAL A 17 18.71 -7.30 -6.75
N GLU A 18 19.40 -8.11 -7.57
CA GLU A 18 20.71 -8.66 -7.23
C GLU A 18 21.77 -7.56 -7.03
N GLU A 19 21.74 -6.52 -7.87
CA GLU A 19 22.68 -5.39 -7.74
C GLU A 19 22.37 -4.54 -6.48
N CYS A 20 21.11 -4.30 -6.18
CA CYS A 20 20.68 -3.66 -4.94
C CYS A 20 21.23 -4.42 -3.72
N HIS A 21 21.07 -5.74 -3.70
CA HIS A 21 21.54 -6.58 -2.60
C HIS A 21 23.06 -6.53 -2.41
N LYS A 22 23.85 -6.50 -3.49
CA LYS A 22 25.33 -6.33 -3.42
C LYS A 22 25.74 -5.03 -2.73
N HIS A 23 24.89 -4.00 -2.83
CA HIS A 23 25.10 -2.71 -2.18
C HIS A 23 24.38 -2.57 -0.83
N GLY A 24 23.80 -3.64 -0.30
CA GLY A 24 23.06 -3.63 0.98
C GLY A 24 21.72 -2.89 0.90
N ILE A 25 21.16 -2.69 -0.30
CA ILE A 25 19.88 -2.04 -0.53
C ILE A 25 18.80 -3.09 -0.62
N LYS A 26 17.71 -2.91 0.12
CA LYS A 26 16.53 -3.76 0.10
C LYS A 26 15.54 -3.27 -0.96
N VAL A 27 14.84 -4.23 -1.60
CA VAL A 27 13.85 -3.94 -2.64
C VAL A 27 12.47 -4.30 -2.17
N MET A 28 11.58 -3.31 -2.13
CA MET A 28 10.18 -3.47 -1.77
C MET A 28 9.31 -3.11 -2.98
N LEU A 29 8.32 -3.95 -3.29
CA LEU A 29 7.35 -3.69 -4.34
C LEU A 29 6.04 -3.17 -3.74
N ASP A 30 5.29 -2.43 -4.57
CA ASP A 30 3.94 -1.96 -4.24
C ASP A 30 2.90 -2.98 -4.72
N ALA A 31 1.97 -3.36 -3.85
CA ALA A 31 0.89 -4.28 -4.13
C ALA A 31 -0.46 -3.58 -4.03
N VAL A 32 -1.11 -3.36 -5.17
CA VAL A 32 -2.46 -2.81 -5.25
C VAL A 32 -3.45 -3.96 -5.32
N PHE A 33 -4.00 -4.38 -4.15
CA PHE A 33 -4.90 -5.53 -4.03
C PHE A 33 -6.35 -5.15 -3.73
N ASN A 34 -6.60 -3.90 -3.37
CA ASN A 34 -7.95 -3.38 -3.12
C ASN A 34 -8.77 -3.28 -4.42
N HIS A 35 -8.14 -2.89 -5.52
CA HIS A 35 -8.79 -2.63 -6.81
C HIS A 35 -7.88 -3.03 -7.97
N SER A 36 -8.44 -3.12 -9.16
CA SER A 36 -7.66 -3.28 -10.38
C SER A 36 -7.69 -2.00 -11.22
N GLY A 37 -6.81 -1.92 -12.22
CA GLY A 37 -6.99 -0.95 -13.29
C GLY A 37 -8.19 -1.32 -14.18
N TYR A 38 -8.77 -0.33 -14.85
CA TYR A 38 -9.90 -0.51 -15.76
C TYR A 38 -9.63 -1.53 -16.87
N PHE A 39 -8.40 -1.54 -17.39
CA PHE A 39 -7.98 -2.43 -18.48
C PHE A 39 -7.52 -3.82 -18.02
N PHE A 40 -7.73 -4.16 -16.75
CA PHE A 40 -7.49 -5.50 -16.27
C PHE A 40 -8.34 -6.50 -17.07
N GLU A 41 -7.72 -7.50 -17.65
CA GLU A 41 -8.37 -8.43 -18.60
C GLU A 41 -9.67 -9.07 -18.07
N LYS A 42 -9.71 -9.37 -16.77
CA LYS A 42 -10.87 -9.97 -16.14
C LYS A 42 -12.02 -8.97 -15.98
N PHE A 43 -11.70 -7.69 -15.74
CA PHE A 43 -12.73 -6.64 -15.72
C PHE A 43 -13.24 -6.34 -17.15
N GLN A 44 -12.35 -6.37 -18.15
CA GLN A 44 -12.75 -6.22 -19.55
C GLN A 44 -13.69 -7.36 -19.98
N ASP A 45 -13.42 -8.59 -19.55
CA ASP A 45 -14.33 -9.72 -19.78
C ASP A 45 -15.72 -9.48 -19.16
N VAL A 46 -15.77 -8.90 -17.94
CA VAL A 46 -17.06 -8.54 -17.31
C VAL A 46 -17.80 -7.46 -18.09
N LEU A 47 -17.10 -6.43 -18.59
CA LEU A 47 -17.71 -5.39 -19.43
C LEU A 47 -18.28 -5.95 -20.72
N GLU A 48 -17.60 -6.90 -21.35
CA GLU A 48 -17.97 -7.50 -22.61
C GLU A 48 -19.09 -8.54 -22.48
N ASN A 49 -18.99 -9.42 -21.48
CA ASN A 49 -19.86 -10.59 -21.32
C ASN A 49 -20.97 -10.42 -20.26
N GLY A 50 -20.90 -9.37 -19.43
CA GLY A 50 -21.90 -9.05 -18.42
C GLY A 50 -22.15 -10.22 -17.45
N GLU A 51 -23.42 -10.56 -17.23
CA GLU A 51 -23.81 -11.66 -16.34
C GLU A 51 -23.23 -13.03 -16.72
N LYS A 52 -22.79 -13.20 -17.97
CA LYS A 52 -22.21 -14.47 -18.46
C LYS A 52 -20.70 -14.56 -18.21
N SER A 53 -20.06 -13.49 -17.78
CA SER A 53 -18.64 -13.49 -17.44
C SER A 53 -18.34 -14.47 -16.30
N ALA A 54 -17.28 -15.25 -16.45
CA ALA A 54 -16.75 -16.10 -15.38
C ALA A 54 -16.13 -15.27 -14.23
N TYR A 55 -15.85 -14.00 -14.46
CA TYR A 55 -15.18 -13.11 -13.52
C TYR A 55 -16.11 -12.10 -12.84
N LYS A 56 -17.45 -12.20 -13.03
CA LYS A 56 -18.38 -11.23 -12.45
C LYS A 56 -18.30 -11.15 -10.91
N GLU A 57 -18.06 -12.27 -10.24
CA GLU A 57 -17.92 -12.35 -8.78
C GLU A 57 -16.55 -11.88 -8.27
N TRP A 58 -15.61 -11.55 -9.19
CA TRP A 58 -14.31 -10.98 -8.85
C TRP A 58 -14.40 -9.52 -8.41
N PHE A 59 -15.53 -8.88 -8.74
CA PHE A 59 -15.81 -7.47 -8.47
C PHE A 59 -17.13 -7.34 -7.72
N HIS A 60 -17.31 -6.23 -7.02
CA HIS A 60 -18.55 -5.91 -6.34
C HIS A 60 -19.50 -5.19 -7.31
N ILE A 61 -20.23 -5.95 -8.10
CA ILE A 61 -21.18 -5.44 -9.12
C ILE A 61 -22.58 -5.42 -8.52
N HIS A 62 -23.29 -4.29 -8.63
CA HIS A 62 -24.63 -4.12 -8.07
C HIS A 62 -25.72 -4.58 -9.01
N GLU A 63 -25.55 -4.34 -10.31
CA GLU A 63 -26.54 -4.71 -11.34
C GLU A 63 -25.90 -4.81 -12.74
N PHE A 64 -26.61 -5.41 -13.69
CA PHE A 64 -26.26 -5.46 -15.09
C PHE A 64 -27.34 -4.75 -15.96
N PRO A 65 -26.99 -4.14 -17.10
CA PRO A 65 -25.63 -4.06 -17.66
C PRO A 65 -24.69 -3.17 -16.85
N ILE A 66 -23.38 -3.38 -17.01
CA ILE A 66 -22.37 -2.52 -16.37
C ILE A 66 -22.50 -1.08 -16.89
N ILE A 67 -22.59 -0.15 -15.95
CA ILE A 67 -22.62 1.30 -16.20
C ILE A 67 -21.36 1.90 -15.57
N THR A 68 -20.58 2.59 -16.39
CA THR A 68 -19.33 3.26 -15.95
C THR A 68 -19.55 4.75 -15.69
N GLU A 69 -20.40 5.39 -16.51
CA GLU A 69 -20.67 6.83 -16.49
C GLU A 69 -22.18 7.12 -16.41
N PRO A 70 -22.64 8.18 -15.73
CA PRO A 70 -21.87 9.16 -14.96
C PRO A 70 -21.44 8.66 -13.57
N LEU A 71 -22.04 7.59 -13.07
CA LEU A 71 -21.68 6.90 -11.82
C LEU A 71 -21.64 5.39 -12.09
N PRO A 72 -20.58 4.71 -11.66
CA PRO A 72 -20.49 3.26 -11.82
C PRO A 72 -21.55 2.53 -10.97
N ASN A 73 -22.08 1.42 -11.50
CA ASN A 73 -22.94 0.51 -10.76
C ASN A 73 -22.17 -0.70 -10.20
N TYR A 74 -20.91 -0.47 -9.86
CA TYR A 74 -20.01 -1.39 -9.17
C TYR A 74 -19.14 -0.61 -8.18
N ASP A 75 -18.63 -1.28 -7.15
CA ASP A 75 -17.75 -0.64 -6.18
C ASP A 75 -16.42 -0.26 -6.83
N THR A 76 -15.90 0.89 -6.41
CA THR A 76 -14.65 1.45 -6.92
C THR A 76 -13.83 2.04 -5.78
N PHE A 77 -12.52 2.17 -5.98
CA PHE A 77 -11.72 3.00 -5.10
C PHE A 77 -11.97 4.48 -5.41
N ALA A 78 -12.15 5.30 -4.35
CA ALA A 78 -12.33 6.76 -4.42
C ALA A 78 -13.42 7.24 -5.42
N PHE A 79 -14.47 6.45 -5.63
CA PHE A 79 -15.55 6.72 -6.59
C PHE A 79 -15.07 6.88 -8.05
N THR A 80 -13.89 6.35 -8.35
CA THR A 80 -13.27 6.43 -9.67
C THR A 80 -13.65 5.21 -10.51
N PRO A 81 -14.41 5.35 -11.60
CA PRO A 81 -14.91 4.22 -12.39
C PRO A 81 -13.78 3.36 -13.01
N TYR A 82 -12.58 3.92 -13.12
CA TYR A 82 -11.42 3.23 -13.68
C TYR A 82 -10.63 2.38 -12.67
N MET A 83 -11.11 2.30 -11.43
CA MET A 83 -10.50 1.52 -10.34
C MET A 83 -11.53 0.57 -9.70
N PRO A 84 -12.02 -0.46 -10.44
CA PRO A 84 -13.02 -1.40 -9.93
C PRO A 84 -12.47 -2.20 -8.76
N LYS A 85 -13.27 -2.25 -7.67
CA LYS A 85 -12.88 -2.92 -6.42
C LYS A 85 -12.91 -4.43 -6.59
N LEU A 86 -11.83 -5.08 -6.13
CA LEU A 86 -11.71 -6.54 -6.13
C LEU A 86 -12.42 -7.15 -4.92
N ASN A 87 -13.13 -8.24 -5.15
CA ASN A 87 -13.75 -9.05 -4.10
C ASN A 87 -12.72 -10.02 -3.49
N THR A 88 -11.91 -9.53 -2.57
CA THR A 88 -10.85 -10.31 -1.93
C THR A 88 -11.36 -11.47 -1.05
N ALA A 89 -12.67 -11.52 -0.76
CA ALA A 89 -13.31 -12.66 -0.09
C ALA A 89 -13.62 -13.81 -1.07
N HIS A 90 -13.65 -13.56 -2.39
CA HIS A 90 -13.87 -14.61 -3.38
C HIS A 90 -12.63 -15.52 -3.46
N PRO A 91 -12.80 -16.88 -3.38
CA PRO A 91 -11.66 -17.79 -3.33
C PRO A 91 -10.66 -17.65 -4.47
N ASP A 92 -11.13 -17.50 -5.71
CA ASP A 92 -10.25 -17.38 -6.88
C ASP A 92 -9.50 -16.03 -6.91
N VAL A 93 -10.15 -14.95 -6.47
CA VAL A 93 -9.50 -13.63 -6.32
C VAL A 93 -8.43 -13.69 -5.26
N LYS A 94 -8.77 -14.26 -4.10
CA LYS A 94 -7.84 -14.43 -3.00
C LYS A 94 -6.60 -15.23 -3.44
N GLU A 95 -6.81 -16.41 -4.04
CA GLU A 95 -5.70 -17.24 -4.50
C GLU A 95 -4.86 -16.55 -5.58
N TYR A 96 -5.50 -15.84 -6.51
CA TYR A 96 -4.79 -15.07 -7.52
C TYR A 96 -3.88 -14.00 -6.90
N LEU A 97 -4.38 -13.24 -5.92
CA LEU A 97 -3.61 -12.18 -5.26
C LEU A 97 -2.51 -12.75 -4.34
N LEU A 98 -2.78 -13.86 -3.65
CA LEU A 98 -1.78 -14.57 -2.86
C LEU A 98 -0.64 -15.09 -3.75
N GLU A 99 -0.97 -15.65 -4.93
CA GLU A 99 0.06 -16.08 -5.89
C GLU A 99 0.86 -14.89 -6.45
N VAL A 100 0.25 -13.72 -6.65
CA VAL A 100 1.01 -12.50 -6.98
C VAL A 100 2.04 -12.20 -5.89
N GLY A 101 1.62 -12.24 -4.62
CA GLY A 101 2.52 -12.01 -3.48
C GLY A 101 3.67 -13.01 -3.42
N ARG A 102 3.36 -14.31 -3.55
CA ARG A 102 4.35 -15.39 -3.53
C ARG A 102 5.33 -15.32 -4.70
N TYR A 103 4.82 -15.04 -5.90
CA TYR A 103 5.60 -15.05 -7.14
C TYR A 103 6.81 -14.13 -7.06
N TRP A 104 6.63 -12.87 -6.71
CA TRP A 104 7.72 -11.89 -6.70
C TRP A 104 8.75 -12.18 -5.60
N VAL A 105 8.32 -12.70 -4.46
CA VAL A 105 9.24 -13.15 -3.40
C VAL A 105 10.05 -14.36 -3.86
N ARG A 106 9.40 -15.37 -4.44
CA ARG A 106 10.04 -16.62 -4.85
C ARG A 106 10.98 -16.46 -6.03
N GLU A 107 10.55 -15.72 -7.06
CA GLU A 107 11.29 -15.64 -8.33
C GLU A 107 12.37 -14.54 -8.33
N PHE A 108 12.17 -13.46 -7.57
CA PHE A 108 13.04 -12.30 -7.60
C PHE A 108 13.69 -11.97 -6.25
N ASN A 109 13.31 -12.69 -5.18
CA ASN A 109 13.86 -12.48 -3.84
C ASN A 109 13.71 -11.02 -3.37
N ILE A 110 12.56 -10.40 -3.61
CA ILE A 110 12.28 -9.07 -3.07
C ILE A 110 12.21 -9.11 -1.55
N ASP A 111 12.51 -7.99 -0.90
CA ASP A 111 12.64 -7.90 0.56
C ASP A 111 11.38 -7.40 1.26
N GLY A 112 10.40 -6.90 0.53
CA GLY A 112 9.18 -6.37 1.15
C GLY A 112 8.04 -6.09 0.19
N TRP A 113 6.88 -5.91 0.80
CA TRP A 113 5.65 -5.46 0.17
C TRP A 113 5.14 -4.19 0.84
N ARG A 114 4.90 -3.14 0.08
CA ARG A 114 4.05 -2.02 0.47
C ARG A 114 2.64 -2.33 -0.03
N LEU A 115 1.67 -2.33 0.86
CA LEU A 115 0.29 -2.73 0.58
C LEU A 115 -0.58 -1.47 0.46
N ASP A 116 -0.96 -1.15 -0.78
CA ASP A 116 -1.78 0.00 -1.13
C ASP A 116 -3.20 -0.12 -0.56
N VAL A 117 -3.75 0.98 -0.04
CA VAL A 117 -5.12 1.06 0.51
C VAL A 117 -5.43 -0.13 1.44
N ALA A 118 -4.48 -0.50 2.28
CA ALA A 118 -4.54 -1.74 3.05
C ALA A 118 -5.73 -1.83 4.02
N ASN A 119 -6.26 -0.69 4.45
CA ASN A 119 -7.42 -0.60 5.33
C ASN A 119 -8.76 -0.98 4.68
N GLU A 120 -8.84 -1.04 3.36
CA GLU A 120 -10.06 -1.40 2.64
C GLU A 120 -10.12 -2.88 2.22
N VAL A 121 -9.06 -3.64 2.47
CA VAL A 121 -8.99 -5.07 2.17
C VAL A 121 -9.29 -5.88 3.44
N ASP A 122 -9.92 -7.02 3.27
CA ASP A 122 -10.35 -7.90 4.37
C ASP A 122 -9.19 -8.37 5.26
N HIS A 123 -9.38 -8.32 6.58
CA HIS A 123 -8.39 -8.73 7.56
C HIS A 123 -7.97 -10.21 7.44
N ASN A 124 -8.87 -11.12 7.03
CA ASN A 124 -8.53 -12.51 6.87
C ASN A 124 -7.63 -12.72 5.66
N PHE A 125 -7.86 -11.94 4.58
CA PHE A 125 -6.94 -11.92 3.45
C PHE A 125 -5.52 -11.53 3.89
N TRP A 126 -5.36 -10.49 4.71
CA TRP A 126 -4.04 -10.06 5.20
C TRP A 126 -3.37 -11.09 6.12
N ARG A 127 -4.13 -11.81 6.93
CA ARG A 127 -3.60 -12.91 7.76
C ARG A 127 -3.08 -14.06 6.91
N GLU A 128 -3.83 -14.45 5.89
CA GLU A 128 -3.41 -15.48 4.94
C GLU A 128 -2.18 -15.00 4.15
N PHE A 129 -2.21 -13.76 3.63
CA PHE A 129 -1.07 -13.15 2.93
C PHE A 129 0.21 -13.18 3.79
N ARG A 130 0.12 -12.72 5.05
CA ARG A 130 1.26 -12.79 5.96
C ARG A 130 1.77 -14.21 6.13
N THR A 131 0.88 -15.16 6.36
CA THR A 131 1.24 -16.56 6.55
C THR A 131 2.00 -17.12 5.35
N GLU A 132 1.48 -16.87 4.14
CA GLU A 132 2.09 -17.30 2.90
C GLU A 132 3.47 -16.67 2.67
N ILE A 133 3.57 -15.35 2.80
CA ILE A 133 4.81 -14.60 2.56
C ILE A 133 5.88 -14.96 3.58
N LYS A 134 5.54 -15.00 4.87
CA LYS A 134 6.49 -15.33 5.94
C LYS A 134 6.92 -16.81 5.92
N THR A 135 6.12 -17.69 5.35
CA THR A 135 6.50 -19.10 5.11
C THR A 135 7.57 -19.21 4.02
N LEU A 136 7.49 -18.37 2.97
CA LEU A 136 8.51 -18.34 1.93
C LEU A 136 9.82 -17.71 2.43
N ASN A 137 9.72 -16.59 3.10
CA ASN A 137 10.85 -15.88 3.68
C ASN A 137 10.38 -15.04 4.88
N PRO A 138 10.73 -15.42 6.12
CA PRO A 138 10.31 -14.70 7.33
C PRO A 138 10.83 -13.26 7.41
N GLU A 139 11.89 -12.93 6.68
CA GLU A 139 12.51 -11.60 6.67
C GLU A 139 11.80 -10.61 5.73
N VAL A 140 10.87 -11.05 4.88
CA VAL A 140 10.14 -10.13 3.99
C VAL A 140 9.32 -9.16 4.81
N TYR A 141 9.58 -7.87 4.64
CA TYR A 141 8.90 -6.80 5.35
C TYR A 141 7.51 -6.54 4.75
N ILE A 142 6.48 -6.50 5.60
CA ILE A 142 5.09 -6.27 5.18
C ILE A 142 4.64 -4.93 5.76
N LEU A 143 4.54 -3.93 4.89
CA LEU A 143 4.20 -2.54 5.20
C LEU A 143 2.81 -2.21 4.69
N GLY A 144 1.88 -1.85 5.57
CA GLY A 144 0.55 -1.37 5.18
C GLY A 144 0.51 0.14 4.96
N GLU A 145 -0.16 0.58 3.91
CA GLU A 145 -0.56 1.98 3.79
C GLU A 145 -1.89 2.18 4.50
N ILE A 146 -1.85 2.86 5.65
CA ILE A 146 -3.02 3.25 6.45
C ILE A 146 -2.79 4.65 6.99
N TRP A 147 -3.71 5.57 6.65
CA TRP A 147 -3.57 7.00 6.96
C TRP A 147 -4.07 7.40 8.36
N HIS A 148 -4.74 6.49 9.04
CA HIS A 148 -5.34 6.68 10.36
C HIS A 148 -4.76 5.69 11.40
N ASP A 149 -5.41 5.52 12.55
CA ASP A 149 -5.02 4.51 13.52
C ASP A 149 -5.03 3.11 12.90
N ALA A 150 -3.90 2.43 12.98
CA ALA A 150 -3.65 1.13 12.35
C ALA A 150 -3.55 -0.02 13.37
N LEU A 151 -3.88 0.21 14.63
CA LEU A 151 -3.78 -0.81 15.68
C LEU A 151 -4.44 -2.15 15.32
N PRO A 152 -5.62 -2.22 14.65
CA PRO A 152 -6.24 -3.49 14.25
C PRO A 152 -5.39 -4.36 13.32
N TRP A 153 -4.49 -3.78 12.53
CA TRP A 153 -3.61 -4.49 11.58
C TRP A 153 -2.23 -4.83 12.16
N LEU A 154 -1.90 -4.30 13.35
CA LEU A 154 -0.57 -4.39 13.98
C LEU A 154 -0.55 -5.31 15.21
N GLN A 155 -1.44 -6.31 15.23
CA GLN A 155 -1.54 -7.30 16.31
C GLN A 155 -0.54 -8.47 16.14
N GLY A 156 0.37 -8.42 15.19
CA GLY A 156 1.36 -9.45 14.91
C GLY A 156 0.93 -10.50 13.89
N ASP A 157 -0.30 -10.43 13.41
CA ASP A 157 -0.91 -11.41 12.50
C ASP A 157 -1.15 -10.89 11.06
N GLN A 158 -0.86 -9.61 10.78
CA GLN A 158 -1.07 -9.00 9.47
C GLN A 158 0.18 -8.26 8.99
N PHE A 159 0.45 -7.02 9.45
CA PHE A 159 1.58 -6.23 9.00
C PHE A 159 2.72 -6.21 10.03
N ASP A 160 3.94 -5.98 9.56
CA ASP A 160 5.07 -5.71 10.43
C ASP A 160 5.02 -4.25 10.91
N ALA A 161 4.58 -3.34 10.04
CA ALA A 161 4.40 -1.92 10.33
C ALA A 161 3.47 -1.25 9.33
N VAL A 162 3.25 0.04 9.53
CA VAL A 162 2.52 0.92 8.59
C VAL A 162 3.33 2.17 8.26
N MET A 163 2.94 2.83 7.16
CA MET A 163 3.41 4.18 6.83
C MET A 163 2.90 5.14 7.90
N SER A 164 3.82 5.85 8.57
CA SER A 164 3.53 6.58 9.81
C SER A 164 2.92 7.97 9.58
N TYR A 165 1.79 8.05 8.87
CA TYR A 165 1.10 9.31 8.58
C TYR A 165 0.71 10.16 9.81
N PRO A 166 0.29 9.60 10.95
CA PRO A 166 0.06 10.41 12.16
C PRO A 166 1.30 11.19 12.62
N VAL A 167 2.48 10.56 12.59
CA VAL A 167 3.75 11.23 12.90
C VAL A 167 4.08 12.29 11.85
N THR A 168 3.93 11.96 10.57
CA THR A 168 4.10 12.91 9.45
C THR A 168 3.24 14.16 9.65
N ASN A 169 1.95 13.97 9.95
CA ASN A 169 1.02 15.08 10.15
C ASN A 169 1.43 15.99 11.34
N ALA A 170 1.89 15.40 12.44
CA ALA A 170 2.40 16.16 13.58
C ALA A 170 3.64 16.98 13.20
N LEU A 171 4.60 16.37 12.50
CA LEU A 171 5.82 17.02 12.00
C LEU A 171 5.50 18.18 11.05
N LEU A 172 4.64 17.96 10.06
CA LEU A 172 4.25 18.98 9.11
C LEU A 172 3.48 20.13 9.78
N SER A 173 2.57 19.82 10.69
CA SER A 173 1.78 20.82 11.40
C SER A 173 2.65 21.74 12.25
N TYR A 174 3.69 21.22 12.86
CA TYR A 174 4.57 22.00 13.73
C TYR A 174 5.68 22.70 12.96
N PHE A 175 6.48 21.97 12.16
CA PHE A 175 7.69 22.51 11.54
C PHE A 175 7.44 23.20 10.18
N ALA A 176 6.51 22.69 9.38
CA ALA A 176 6.26 23.25 8.05
C ALA A 176 5.22 24.37 8.09
N ASN A 177 4.09 24.11 8.73
CA ASN A 177 2.90 24.97 8.64
C ASN A 177 2.76 25.95 9.83
N ASP A 178 3.52 25.77 10.92
CA ASP A 178 3.40 26.55 12.17
C ASP A 178 1.95 26.57 12.73
N SER A 179 1.18 25.50 12.51
CA SER A 179 -0.26 25.46 12.79
C SER A 179 -0.60 24.98 14.19
N ILE A 180 0.35 24.35 14.88
CA ILE A 180 0.21 23.87 16.25
C ILE A 180 1.36 24.36 17.14
N LYS A 181 1.12 24.39 18.47
CA LYS A 181 2.15 24.75 19.47
C LYS A 181 3.01 23.54 19.80
N ALA A 182 4.21 23.79 20.37
CA ALA A 182 5.13 22.76 20.83
C ALA A 182 4.48 21.74 21.79
N SER A 183 3.61 22.21 22.71
CA SER A 183 2.90 21.32 23.62
C SER A 183 1.94 20.35 22.92
N GLU A 184 1.26 20.81 21.87
CA GLU A 184 0.38 19.97 21.07
C GLU A 184 1.19 18.99 20.20
N PHE A 185 2.26 19.47 19.60
CA PHE A 185 3.19 18.61 18.86
C PHE A 185 3.73 17.47 19.75
N MET A 186 4.24 17.80 20.94
CA MET A 186 4.73 16.78 21.89
C MET A 186 3.66 15.79 22.30
N LYS A 187 2.42 16.26 22.49
CA LYS A 187 1.28 15.40 22.78
C LYS A 187 1.04 14.40 21.62
N GLN A 188 0.91 14.88 20.38
CA GLN A 188 0.65 14.04 19.21
C GLN A 188 1.76 13.01 18.97
N ILE A 189 3.03 13.38 19.09
CA ILE A 189 4.16 12.45 19.00
C ILE A 189 4.11 11.41 20.11
N THR A 190 3.85 11.83 21.34
CA THR A 190 3.75 10.91 22.49
C THR A 190 2.58 9.92 22.30
N GLU A 191 1.43 10.39 21.87
CA GLU A 191 0.27 9.54 21.57
C GLU A 191 0.61 8.53 20.47
N SER A 192 1.24 8.96 19.37
CA SER A 192 1.65 8.06 18.28
C SER A 192 2.62 6.97 18.74
N LEU A 193 3.63 7.33 19.55
CA LEU A 193 4.61 6.38 20.08
C LEU A 193 4.02 5.39 21.09
N HIS A 194 2.93 5.74 21.78
CA HIS A 194 2.26 4.87 22.76
C HIS A 194 1.09 4.08 22.16
N SER A 195 0.68 4.38 20.93
CA SER A 195 -0.42 3.68 20.25
C SER A 195 -0.04 2.25 19.86
N TYR A 196 1.24 2.00 19.60
CA TYR A 196 1.74 0.71 19.12
C TYR A 196 2.82 0.15 20.06
N SER A 197 3.05 -1.15 19.96
CA SER A 197 4.14 -1.80 20.68
C SER A 197 5.52 -1.31 20.18
N MET A 198 6.54 -1.41 21.03
CA MET A 198 7.88 -0.88 20.72
C MET A 198 8.46 -1.48 19.43
N ASN A 199 8.31 -2.78 19.22
CA ASN A 199 8.79 -3.45 18.01
C ASN A 199 8.09 -2.95 16.73
N VAL A 200 6.82 -2.57 16.80
CA VAL A 200 6.09 -1.97 15.67
C VAL A 200 6.61 -0.54 15.40
N ASN A 201 6.84 0.25 16.46
CA ASN A 201 7.38 1.59 16.31
C ASN A 201 8.82 1.57 15.74
N GLU A 202 9.65 0.61 16.14
CA GLU A 202 11.01 0.43 15.61
C GLU A 202 11.01 -0.02 14.14
N ALA A 203 9.96 -0.72 13.70
CA ALA A 203 9.77 -1.14 12.31
C ALA A 203 9.01 -0.12 11.47
N ALA A 204 8.44 0.95 12.06
CA ALA A 204 7.58 1.90 11.37
C ALA A 204 8.28 2.59 10.20
N PHE A 205 7.56 2.77 9.11
CA PHE A 205 8.06 3.49 7.95
C PHE A 205 7.68 4.96 8.05
N HIS A 206 8.63 5.77 8.47
CA HIS A 206 8.45 7.21 8.52
C HIS A 206 8.62 7.83 7.14
N LEU A 207 7.88 8.88 6.85
CA LEU A 207 7.94 9.61 5.59
C LEU A 207 7.59 11.08 5.81
N LEU A 208 8.13 11.98 5.00
CA LEU A 208 7.78 13.40 5.00
C LEU A 208 6.90 13.76 3.80
N ASP A 209 7.04 13.03 2.72
CA ASP A 209 6.18 13.11 1.53
C ASP A 209 6.14 11.76 0.80
N SER A 210 5.22 11.64 -0.16
CA SER A 210 5.11 10.49 -1.07
C SER A 210 4.63 10.97 -2.44
N HIS A 211 4.34 10.04 -3.36
CA HIS A 211 3.71 10.34 -4.65
C HIS A 211 2.25 10.83 -4.50
N ASP A 212 1.60 10.58 -3.35
CA ASP A 212 0.22 10.97 -3.04
C ASP A 212 0.14 12.33 -2.31
N THR A 213 1.27 12.91 -1.94
CA THR A 213 1.34 14.15 -1.17
C THR A 213 2.19 15.20 -1.87
N PRO A 214 1.97 16.50 -1.57
CA PRO A 214 2.89 17.54 -2.05
C PRO A 214 4.32 17.28 -1.56
N ARG A 215 5.31 17.57 -2.42
CA ARG A 215 6.72 17.44 -2.03
C ARG A 215 7.02 18.30 -0.81
N ILE A 216 7.80 17.78 0.11
CA ILE A 216 8.05 18.41 1.41
C ILE A 216 8.61 19.83 1.31
N LEU A 217 9.46 20.13 0.33
CA LEU A 217 9.94 21.49 0.12
C LEU A 217 8.81 22.45 -0.30
N THR A 218 7.82 21.98 -1.06
CA THR A 218 6.62 22.74 -1.42
C THR A 218 5.80 23.02 -0.16
N THR A 219 5.58 22.01 0.68
CA THR A 219 4.86 22.15 1.96
C THR A 219 5.56 23.16 2.90
N CYS A 220 6.89 23.22 2.86
CA CYS A 220 7.68 24.23 3.58
C CYS A 220 7.72 25.61 2.91
N ASN A 221 6.92 25.86 1.85
CA ASN A 221 6.93 27.10 1.07
C ASN A 221 8.34 27.48 0.55
N GLY A 222 9.17 26.49 0.21
CA GLY A 222 10.55 26.69 -0.25
C GLY A 222 11.57 26.97 0.86
N ASP A 223 11.17 27.01 2.12
CA ASP A 223 12.08 27.26 3.25
C ASP A 223 12.95 26.00 3.54
N LYS A 224 14.20 26.07 3.12
CA LYS A 224 15.19 25.01 3.31
C LYS A 224 15.58 24.80 4.79
N ASN A 225 15.37 25.77 5.68
CA ASN A 225 15.68 25.58 7.10
C ASN A 225 14.59 24.74 7.76
N LYS A 226 13.31 24.98 7.44
CA LYS A 226 12.21 24.11 7.86
C LYS A 226 12.42 22.69 7.36
N LEU A 227 12.80 22.52 6.10
CA LEU A 227 13.11 21.21 5.51
C LEU A 227 14.23 20.49 6.29
N LYS A 228 15.32 21.19 6.62
CA LYS A 228 16.43 20.60 7.41
C LYS A 228 15.98 20.18 8.80
N LEU A 229 15.15 20.98 9.48
CA LEU A 229 14.60 20.62 10.79
C LEU A 229 13.73 19.36 10.70
N LEU A 230 12.90 19.24 9.68
CA LEU A 230 12.10 18.03 9.45
C LEU A 230 12.97 16.79 9.28
N TYR A 231 14.05 16.85 8.50
CA TYR A 231 14.98 15.73 8.33
C TYR A 231 15.79 15.38 9.60
N VAL A 232 15.95 16.30 10.53
CA VAL A 232 16.61 16.00 11.82
C VAL A 232 15.67 15.26 12.77
N PHE A 233 14.37 15.52 12.65
CA PHE A 233 13.34 14.91 13.51
C PHE A 233 12.78 13.58 12.93
N HIS A 234 12.86 13.42 11.64
CA HIS A 234 12.45 12.21 10.90
C HIS A 234 13.50 11.11 11.05
#